data_2a4fe1fd10decd0df4b41767d7f1445c
#
_entry.id   2a4fe1fd10decd0df4b41767d7f1445c
#
_cell.length_a   1.000
_cell.length_b   1.000
_cell.length_c   1.000
_cell.angle_alpha   90.00
_cell.angle_beta   90.00
_cell.angle_gamma   90.00
#
_symmetry.space_group_name_H-M   'P 1'
#
loop_
_entity.id
_entity.type
_entity.pdbx_description
1 polymer ?
#
loop_
_entity_poly.entity_id
_entity_poly.type
_entity_poly.pdbx_seq_one_letter_code
_entity_poly.pdbx_strand_id
1 'polypeptide(L)'
;MEYYLQKKKIIKNREMRNFTFKGLFLAVVFIVLGSLSIQAADDGLITRQVTIKLEKAGTLPNKIGSTKKFQITNLKIIGEINGTDLRMIREMAGKDARGDDTDGMLSVLDLSDAKIVEGGDYDGYYSSSNDKIGDNAFFGCSGLTSIILPSGVTEIGYNAFSGCSGLTSLTLPSGVTEIGYFAFSGCSGLTSLTLPSGVTEIGYNAFSGCSGLTSIILPSGVTEIGGYAFFGCSGLTSLTLPTGVTKIGYDAFSGCSGLTSLTLPSGVTEIGYSAFSGCSGLTSIYVYAEKMPKLGTDMFNGCDAKKCTVYVPKGTYDDYWLSEFGYFENIVEFDPTGINNVITSNDAKELSRYSLNGQRLSAPTKGLNIVKYSDGSVKKVAVQ
;
A
#
# COMPACT_ATOMS: atom_id res chain seq x y z
N MET A 1 -5.01 -34.63 23.13
CA MET A 1 -4.72 -35.13 21.77
C MET A 1 -5.77 -34.66 20.76
N GLU A 2 -7.06 -34.72 21.05
CA GLU A 2 -8.16 -34.24 20.18
C GLU A 2 -8.08 -32.74 19.85
N TYR A 3 -7.77 -31.90 20.83
CA TYR A 3 -7.63 -30.45 20.65
C TYR A 3 -6.52 -30.10 19.64
N TYR A 4 -5.42 -30.87 19.64
CA TYR A 4 -4.29 -30.67 18.72
C TYR A 4 -4.61 -31.10 17.27
N LEU A 5 -5.45 -32.15 17.15
CA LEU A 5 -5.92 -32.64 15.85
C LEU A 5 -6.96 -31.71 15.22
N GLN A 6 -7.85 -31.11 16.04
CA GLN A 6 -8.80 -30.09 15.59
C GLN A 6 -8.06 -28.82 15.11
N LYS A 7 -7.05 -28.36 15.86
CA LYS A 7 -6.23 -27.18 15.48
C LYS A 7 -5.48 -27.42 14.16
N LYS A 8 -4.94 -28.62 13.93
CA LYS A 8 -4.31 -29.02 12.66
C LYS A 8 -5.30 -29.07 11.49
N LYS A 9 -6.55 -29.48 11.74
CA LYS A 9 -7.61 -29.55 10.73
C LYS A 9 -8.07 -28.16 10.31
N ILE A 10 -8.15 -27.23 11.27
CA ILE A 10 -8.49 -25.81 11.04
C ILE A 10 -7.39 -25.11 10.22
N ILE A 11 -6.12 -25.32 10.57
CA ILE A 11 -4.98 -24.75 9.83
C ILE A 11 -4.94 -25.29 8.39
N LYS A 12 -5.13 -26.59 8.18
CA LYS A 12 -5.15 -27.21 6.86
C LYS A 12 -6.29 -26.71 5.98
N ASN A 13 -7.46 -26.45 6.58
CA ASN A 13 -8.59 -25.86 5.86
C ASN A 13 -8.35 -24.37 5.51
N ARG A 14 -7.57 -23.65 6.32
CA ARG A 14 -7.16 -22.27 6.05
C ARG A 14 -6.19 -22.19 4.86
N GLU A 15 -5.24 -23.12 4.76
CA GLU A 15 -4.30 -23.21 3.63
C GLU A 15 -4.99 -23.63 2.32
N MET A 16 -5.96 -24.56 2.37
CA MET A 16 -6.72 -24.96 1.17
C MET A 16 -7.64 -23.85 0.63
N ARG A 17 -8.13 -22.93 1.47
CA ARG A 17 -8.98 -21.80 1.04
C ARG A 17 -8.17 -20.73 0.28
N ASN A 18 -6.89 -20.58 0.56
CA ASN A 18 -6.00 -19.68 -0.19
C ASN A 18 -5.66 -20.20 -1.60
N PHE A 19 -5.92 -21.47 -1.90
CA PHE A 19 -5.58 -22.10 -3.21
C PHE A 19 -6.73 -22.07 -4.22
N THR A 20 -7.98 -21.75 -3.81
CA THR A 20 -9.17 -21.92 -4.68
C THR A 20 -9.74 -20.62 -5.25
N PHE A 21 -9.12 -19.45 -5.01
CA PHE A 21 -9.61 -18.17 -5.53
C PHE A 21 -8.73 -17.58 -6.64
N LYS A 22 -8.47 -18.36 -7.70
CA LYS A 22 -8.09 -17.83 -9.01
C LYS A 22 -9.21 -18.15 -9.99
N GLY A 23 -10.07 -17.16 -10.21
CA GLY A 23 -11.02 -17.16 -11.34
C GLY A 23 -12.49 -17.09 -10.93
N LEU A 24 -13.09 -15.98 -10.97
CA LEU A 24 -14.22 -15.53 -11.80
C LEU A 24 -14.88 -14.26 -11.26
N PHE A 25 -14.71 -13.17 -12.00
CA PHE A 25 -15.61 -11.99 -11.90
C PHE A 25 -16.90 -12.36 -12.63
N LEU A 26 -18.05 -12.32 -11.93
CA LEU A 26 -19.35 -11.99 -12.53
C LEU A 26 -20.29 -11.49 -11.45
N ALA A 27 -20.63 -10.20 -11.54
CA ALA A 27 -21.72 -9.60 -10.79
C ALA A 27 -23.07 -10.07 -11.36
N VAL A 28 -23.94 -10.60 -10.51
CA VAL A 28 -25.40 -10.65 -10.81
C VAL A 28 -26.13 -10.25 -9.55
N VAL A 29 -26.79 -9.12 -9.63
CA VAL A 29 -27.79 -8.65 -8.68
C VAL A 29 -29.06 -9.45 -8.87
N PHE A 30 -29.51 -10.17 -7.83
CA PHE A 30 -30.91 -10.60 -7.71
C PHE A 30 -31.43 -10.36 -6.31
N ILE A 31 -32.35 -9.42 -6.18
CA ILE A 31 -33.23 -9.25 -5.03
C ILE A 31 -34.35 -10.29 -5.18
N VAL A 32 -34.39 -11.26 -4.28
CA VAL A 32 -35.62 -12.06 -4.04
C VAL A 32 -35.79 -12.21 -2.55
N LEU A 33 -36.84 -11.61 -2.04
CA LEU A 33 -37.43 -11.89 -0.72
C LEU A 33 -37.95 -13.33 -0.71
N GLY A 34 -37.31 -14.21 0.00
CA GLY A 34 -37.77 -15.58 0.23
C GLY A 34 -36.96 -16.22 1.35
N SER A 35 -37.66 -16.74 2.33
CA SER A 35 -37.12 -17.55 3.42
C SER A 35 -36.34 -18.74 2.86
N LEU A 36 -35.01 -18.61 2.76
CA LEU A 36 -34.13 -19.71 2.41
C LEU A 36 -33.48 -20.26 3.67
N SER A 37 -33.76 -21.52 3.96
CA SER A 37 -33.05 -22.33 4.94
C SER A 37 -31.56 -22.29 4.69
N ILE A 38 -30.81 -21.88 5.71
CA ILE A 38 -29.35 -21.80 5.67
C ILE A 38 -28.83 -23.23 5.76
N GLN A 39 -28.22 -23.71 4.68
CA GLN A 39 -27.36 -24.89 4.76
C GLN A 39 -25.99 -24.37 5.22
N ALA A 40 -25.69 -24.57 6.52
CA ALA A 40 -24.35 -24.34 7.04
C ALA A 40 -23.37 -25.27 6.32
N ALA A 41 -22.22 -24.76 5.92
CA ALA A 41 -21.11 -25.62 5.56
C ALA A 41 -20.78 -26.53 6.78
N ASP A 42 -20.21 -27.69 6.55
CA ASP A 42 -19.91 -28.76 7.56
C ASP A 42 -19.02 -28.28 8.74
N ASP A 43 -18.54 -27.01 8.69
CA ASP A 43 -17.70 -26.34 9.69
C ASP A 43 -18.46 -25.38 10.63
N GLY A 44 -19.78 -25.26 10.47
CA GLY A 44 -20.63 -24.37 11.27
C GLY A 44 -20.44 -22.88 10.97
N LEU A 45 -19.72 -22.49 9.92
CA LEU A 45 -19.45 -21.11 9.57
C LEU A 45 -20.63 -20.45 8.86
N ILE A 46 -20.86 -19.16 9.18
CA ILE A 46 -21.85 -18.30 8.55
C ILE A 46 -21.15 -17.50 7.47
N THR A 47 -21.17 -17.98 6.22
CA THR A 47 -20.46 -17.39 5.09
C THR A 47 -21.24 -16.32 4.33
N ARG A 48 -22.59 -16.33 4.46
CA ARG A 48 -23.41 -15.23 3.93
C ARG A 48 -23.18 -13.97 4.74
N GLN A 49 -23.35 -12.79 4.09
CA GLN A 49 -23.25 -11.52 4.79
C GLN A 49 -24.31 -11.42 5.91
N VAL A 50 -23.81 -11.18 7.12
CA VAL A 50 -24.63 -10.84 8.28
C VAL A 50 -24.67 -9.34 8.40
N THR A 51 -25.85 -8.73 8.30
CA THR A 51 -26.01 -7.28 8.45
C THR A 51 -26.59 -6.98 9.84
N ILE A 52 -25.87 -6.14 10.60
CA ILE A 52 -26.27 -5.69 11.93
C ILE A 52 -26.52 -4.19 11.92
N LYS A 53 -27.73 -3.77 12.28
CA LYS A 53 -28.06 -2.38 12.53
C LYS A 53 -27.90 -2.08 14.01
N LEU A 54 -27.07 -1.10 14.35
CA LEU A 54 -26.87 -0.59 15.69
C LEU A 54 -27.65 0.71 15.87
N GLU A 55 -28.55 0.73 16.85
CA GLU A 55 -29.27 1.95 17.26
C GLU A 55 -28.44 2.81 18.25
N LYS A 56 -27.40 2.21 18.82
CA LYS A 56 -26.49 2.86 19.76
C LYS A 56 -25.10 2.22 19.67
N ALA A 57 -24.06 3.04 19.63
CA ALA A 57 -22.68 2.58 19.68
C ALA A 57 -22.38 1.77 20.96
N GLY A 58 -21.50 0.78 20.84
CA GLY A 58 -21.10 -0.12 21.95
C GLY A 58 -22.07 -1.29 22.18
N THR A 59 -23.05 -1.52 21.28
CA THR A 59 -24.06 -2.55 21.50
C THR A 59 -23.92 -3.80 20.62
N LEU A 60 -22.91 -3.88 19.77
CA LEU A 60 -22.64 -5.05 18.92
C LEU A 60 -22.50 -6.34 19.73
N PRO A 61 -21.81 -6.38 20.91
CA PRO A 61 -21.73 -7.57 21.75
C PRO A 61 -23.10 -8.11 22.18
N ASN A 62 -24.08 -7.25 22.39
CA ASN A 62 -25.44 -7.63 22.76
C ASN A 62 -26.26 -8.19 21.57
N LYS A 63 -25.88 -7.83 20.35
CA LYS A 63 -26.60 -8.24 19.12
C LYS A 63 -26.12 -9.59 18.60
N ILE A 64 -24.82 -9.88 18.66
CA ILE A 64 -24.23 -11.11 18.09
C ILE A 64 -24.15 -12.24 19.13
N GLY A 65 -23.82 -11.93 20.36
CA GLY A 65 -23.56 -12.91 21.41
C GLY A 65 -22.21 -13.63 21.27
N SER A 66 -21.76 -14.22 22.40
CA SER A 66 -20.39 -14.72 22.53
C SER A 66 -20.06 -15.95 21.68
N THR A 67 -21.04 -16.81 21.39
CA THR A 67 -20.83 -18.08 20.67
C THR A 67 -20.87 -17.89 19.16
N LYS A 68 -21.73 -17.02 18.64
CA LYS A 68 -21.90 -16.80 17.20
C LYS A 68 -20.81 -15.90 16.58
N LYS A 69 -20.14 -15.07 17.39
CA LYS A 69 -19.14 -14.13 16.89
C LYS A 69 -18.00 -14.81 16.12
N PHE A 70 -17.62 -16.02 16.48
CA PHE A 70 -16.53 -16.75 15.84
C PHE A 70 -16.95 -17.54 14.59
N GLN A 71 -18.26 -17.62 14.32
CA GLN A 71 -18.80 -18.32 13.14
C GLN A 71 -19.02 -17.37 11.94
N ILE A 72 -19.12 -16.06 12.18
CA ILE A 72 -19.40 -15.07 11.14
C ILE A 72 -18.13 -14.77 10.35
N THR A 73 -18.17 -14.99 9.04
CA THR A 73 -17.03 -14.70 8.14
C THR A 73 -17.24 -13.44 7.32
N ASN A 74 -18.48 -12.94 7.20
CA ASN A 74 -18.83 -11.76 6.43
C ASN A 74 -19.83 -10.90 7.22
N LEU A 75 -19.41 -9.70 7.63
CA LEU A 75 -20.17 -8.81 8.49
C LEU A 75 -20.34 -7.44 7.85
N LYS A 76 -21.56 -6.94 7.85
CA LYS A 76 -21.89 -5.53 7.57
C LYS A 76 -22.49 -4.87 8.80
N ILE A 77 -22.00 -3.67 9.13
CA ILE A 77 -22.53 -2.87 10.23
C ILE A 77 -23.12 -1.57 9.70
N ILE A 78 -24.29 -1.21 10.22
CA ILE A 78 -25.01 0.03 9.92
C ILE A 78 -25.21 0.79 11.23
N GLY A 79 -24.91 2.08 11.24
CA GLY A 79 -25.11 2.97 12.39
C GLY A 79 -23.81 3.33 13.11
N GLU A 80 -23.94 3.90 14.32
CA GLU A 80 -22.77 4.33 15.08
C GLU A 80 -22.06 3.17 15.76
N ILE A 81 -20.73 3.15 15.68
CA ILE A 81 -19.84 2.18 16.35
C ILE A 81 -18.77 2.91 17.17
N ASN A 82 -18.34 2.28 18.25
CA ASN A 82 -17.26 2.81 19.08
C ASN A 82 -16.23 1.72 19.45
N GLY A 83 -15.30 2.02 20.37
CA GLY A 83 -14.24 1.10 20.79
C GLY A 83 -14.74 -0.25 21.25
N THR A 84 -15.87 -0.32 21.95
CA THR A 84 -16.45 -1.62 22.37
C THR A 84 -16.88 -2.49 21.19
N ASP A 85 -17.46 -1.89 20.15
CA ASP A 85 -17.84 -2.61 18.92
C ASP A 85 -16.60 -3.05 18.14
N LEU A 86 -15.61 -2.14 18.00
CA LEU A 86 -14.33 -2.41 17.30
C LEU A 86 -13.56 -3.55 18.00
N ARG A 87 -13.55 -3.59 19.34
CA ARG A 87 -12.96 -4.70 20.10
C ARG A 87 -13.57 -6.04 19.71
N MET A 88 -14.90 -6.13 19.68
CA MET A 88 -15.58 -7.36 19.26
C MET A 88 -15.28 -7.71 17.81
N ILE A 89 -15.30 -6.76 16.91
CA ILE A 89 -14.95 -6.98 15.49
C ILE A 89 -13.53 -7.53 15.36
N ARG A 90 -12.58 -6.99 16.13
CA ARG A 90 -11.21 -7.49 16.18
C ARG A 90 -11.12 -8.93 16.67
N GLU A 91 -11.85 -9.28 17.74
CA GLU A 91 -11.95 -10.66 18.22
C GLU A 91 -12.56 -11.59 17.16
N MET A 92 -13.56 -11.12 16.42
CA MET A 92 -14.14 -11.85 15.29
C MET A 92 -13.15 -12.01 14.13
N ALA A 93 -12.22 -11.08 13.95
CA ALA A 93 -11.18 -11.12 12.92
C ALA A 93 -9.90 -11.87 13.34
N GLY A 94 -9.92 -12.56 14.48
CA GLY A 94 -8.88 -13.50 14.90
C GLY A 94 -7.88 -12.95 15.91
N LYS A 95 -8.11 -11.75 16.48
CA LYS A 95 -7.22 -11.16 17.50
C LYS A 95 -8.02 -10.52 18.64
N ASP A 96 -7.62 -10.78 19.88
CA ASP A 96 -8.17 -10.05 21.02
C ASP A 96 -7.51 -8.69 21.22
N ALA A 97 -7.92 -7.97 22.28
CA ALA A 97 -7.38 -6.66 22.62
C ALA A 97 -5.87 -6.66 22.93
N ARG A 98 -5.32 -7.78 23.39
CA ARG A 98 -3.89 -7.95 23.69
C ARG A 98 -3.06 -8.38 22.48
N GLY A 99 -3.74 -8.74 21.39
CA GLY A 99 -3.10 -9.30 20.19
C GLY A 99 -2.98 -10.82 20.23
N ASP A 100 -3.57 -11.49 21.22
CA ASP A 100 -3.61 -12.94 21.29
C ASP A 100 -4.59 -13.50 20.24
N ASP A 101 -4.33 -14.73 19.77
CA ASP A 101 -5.19 -15.38 18.78
C ASP A 101 -6.56 -15.73 19.38
N THR A 102 -7.60 -15.52 18.60
CA THR A 102 -8.96 -15.96 18.87
C THR A 102 -9.43 -16.95 17.78
N ASP A 103 -10.56 -17.62 18.03
CA ASP A 103 -11.19 -18.50 17.02
C ASP A 103 -11.95 -17.73 15.94
N GLY A 104 -11.80 -16.39 15.87
CA GLY A 104 -12.49 -15.51 14.94
C GLY A 104 -12.14 -15.81 13.48
N MET A 105 -13.16 -15.91 12.64
CA MET A 105 -13.06 -16.26 11.22
C MET A 105 -13.57 -15.15 10.30
N LEU A 106 -13.76 -13.93 10.81
CA LEU A 106 -14.20 -12.79 10.02
C LEU A 106 -13.15 -12.44 8.95
N SER A 107 -13.53 -12.56 7.70
CA SER A 107 -12.66 -12.30 6.56
C SER A 107 -13.12 -11.11 5.71
N VAL A 108 -14.42 -10.77 5.76
CA VAL A 108 -14.99 -9.63 5.04
C VAL A 108 -15.75 -8.74 6.02
N LEU A 109 -15.36 -7.47 6.06
CA LEU A 109 -15.97 -6.47 6.93
C LEU A 109 -16.43 -5.26 6.11
N ASP A 110 -17.72 -4.94 6.15
CA ASP A 110 -18.30 -3.78 5.51
C ASP A 110 -18.78 -2.78 6.57
N LEU A 111 -18.07 -1.66 6.68
CA LEU A 111 -18.40 -0.52 7.53
C LEU A 111 -18.83 0.69 6.73
N SER A 112 -19.18 0.54 5.44
CA SER A 112 -19.54 1.65 4.55
C SER A 112 -20.69 2.51 5.08
N ASP A 113 -21.67 1.86 5.77
CA ASP A 113 -22.84 2.52 6.36
C ASP A 113 -22.68 2.71 7.90
N ALA A 114 -21.47 2.53 8.41
CA ALA A 114 -21.15 2.81 9.80
C ALA A 114 -20.57 4.21 9.97
N LYS A 115 -20.64 4.73 11.21
CA LYS A 115 -19.96 5.95 11.65
C LYS A 115 -19.18 5.64 12.92
N ILE A 116 -17.89 5.96 12.94
CA ILE A 116 -17.07 5.80 14.12
C ILE A 116 -17.29 7.01 15.03
N VAL A 117 -17.66 6.75 16.28
CA VAL A 117 -17.88 7.78 17.29
C VAL A 117 -16.96 7.55 18.48
N GLU A 118 -16.70 8.62 19.21
CA GLU A 118 -15.90 8.59 20.45
C GLU A 118 -16.52 7.65 21.51
N GLY A 119 -15.67 6.97 22.26
CA GLY A 119 -16.04 6.19 23.44
C GLY A 119 -15.80 4.71 23.28
N GLY A 120 -16.28 3.96 24.30
CA GLY A 120 -16.00 2.53 24.41
C GLY A 120 -14.54 2.26 24.72
N ASP A 121 -14.24 0.99 24.91
CA ASP A 121 -12.90 0.47 25.19
C ASP A 121 -12.64 -0.70 24.25
N TYR A 122 -11.57 -0.64 23.45
CA TYR A 122 -11.25 -1.74 22.54
C TYR A 122 -9.99 -2.53 22.91
N ASP A 123 -9.13 -2.02 23.80
CA ASP A 123 -7.93 -2.72 24.25
C ASP A 123 -7.62 -2.56 25.75
N GLY A 124 -8.47 -1.88 26.51
CA GLY A 124 -8.29 -1.59 27.94
C GLY A 124 -7.50 -0.30 28.21
N TYR A 125 -6.97 0.35 27.17
CA TYR A 125 -6.21 1.59 27.27
C TYR A 125 -6.73 2.70 26.36
N TYR A 126 -7.36 2.36 25.23
CA TYR A 126 -7.77 3.30 24.22
C TYR A 126 -9.27 3.23 23.95
N SER A 127 -9.90 4.37 23.86
CA SER A 127 -11.25 4.55 23.34
C SER A 127 -11.19 4.94 21.86
N SER A 128 -12.26 4.69 21.12
CA SER A 128 -12.37 5.23 19.77
C SER A 128 -12.51 6.75 19.79
N SER A 129 -12.05 7.40 18.73
CA SER A 129 -12.27 8.81 18.45
C SER A 129 -13.15 8.96 17.22
N ASN A 130 -13.85 10.11 17.11
CA ASN A 130 -14.73 10.36 15.98
C ASN A 130 -13.97 10.29 14.66
N ASP A 131 -14.54 9.54 13.71
CA ASP A 131 -14.08 9.44 12.34
C ASP A 131 -12.59 9.03 12.19
N LYS A 132 -12.09 8.20 13.14
CA LYS A 132 -10.72 7.66 13.10
C LYS A 132 -10.72 6.13 13.18
N ILE A 133 -9.87 5.50 12.38
CA ILE A 133 -9.43 4.12 12.65
C ILE A 133 -8.31 4.23 13.67
N GLY A 134 -8.62 3.93 14.92
CA GLY A 134 -7.71 4.13 16.07
C GLY A 134 -6.46 3.26 16.01
N ASP A 135 -5.54 3.53 16.93
CA ASP A 135 -4.30 2.77 17.08
C ASP A 135 -4.58 1.29 17.31
N ASN A 136 -3.84 0.42 16.64
CA ASN A 136 -3.96 -1.05 16.72
C ASN A 136 -5.36 -1.60 16.39
N ALA A 137 -6.28 -0.84 15.78
CA ALA A 137 -7.69 -1.23 15.60
C ALA A 137 -7.85 -2.63 14.96
N PHE A 138 -7.01 -2.99 14.00
CA PHE A 138 -6.99 -4.29 13.32
C PHE A 138 -5.61 -4.95 13.37
N PHE A 139 -4.77 -4.59 14.35
CA PHE A 139 -3.43 -5.14 14.49
C PHE A 139 -3.45 -6.68 14.50
N GLY A 140 -2.68 -7.31 13.61
CA GLY A 140 -2.53 -8.75 13.51
C GLY A 140 -3.73 -9.52 12.95
N CYS A 141 -4.80 -8.83 12.50
CA CYS A 141 -5.99 -9.48 11.92
C CYS A 141 -5.67 -10.10 10.55
N SER A 142 -4.81 -11.12 10.54
CA SER A 142 -4.31 -11.76 9.32
C SER A 142 -5.37 -12.54 8.52
N GLY A 143 -6.51 -12.85 9.14
CA GLY A 143 -7.65 -13.50 8.49
C GLY A 143 -8.54 -12.54 7.69
N LEU A 144 -8.42 -11.23 7.93
CA LEU A 144 -9.21 -10.22 7.24
C LEU A 144 -8.69 -10.05 5.80
N THR A 145 -9.54 -10.34 4.81
CA THR A 145 -9.19 -10.28 3.38
C THR A 145 -9.72 -9.04 2.69
N SER A 146 -10.81 -8.47 3.22
CA SER A 146 -11.43 -7.26 2.68
C SER A 146 -12.07 -6.44 3.80
N ILE A 147 -11.88 -5.13 3.75
CA ILE A 147 -12.57 -4.17 4.60
C ILE A 147 -13.00 -2.97 3.78
N ILE A 148 -14.23 -2.50 4.00
CA ILE A 148 -14.75 -1.23 3.49
C ILE A 148 -14.88 -0.28 4.67
N LEU A 149 -14.16 0.82 4.64
CA LEU A 149 -14.13 1.83 5.70
C LEU A 149 -15.30 2.80 5.56
N PRO A 150 -15.76 3.41 6.67
CA PRO A 150 -16.72 4.52 6.62
C PRO A 150 -16.16 5.70 5.83
N SER A 151 -16.99 6.36 5.03
CA SER A 151 -16.58 7.50 4.19
C SER A 151 -16.11 8.73 4.97
N GLY A 152 -16.52 8.84 6.24
CA GLY A 152 -16.13 9.94 7.13
C GLY A 152 -14.73 9.81 7.75
N VAL A 153 -14.03 8.68 7.57
CA VAL A 153 -12.72 8.47 8.21
C VAL A 153 -11.69 9.47 7.68
N THR A 154 -10.99 10.12 8.61
CA THR A 154 -9.99 11.17 8.37
C THR A 154 -8.56 10.77 8.76
N GLU A 155 -8.40 9.72 9.59
CA GLU A 155 -7.11 9.28 10.10
C GLU A 155 -7.04 7.75 10.20
N ILE A 156 -5.89 7.21 9.84
CA ILE A 156 -5.52 5.82 10.10
C ILE A 156 -4.41 5.83 11.15
N GLY A 157 -4.69 5.32 12.34
CA GLY A 157 -3.81 5.41 13.51
C GLY A 157 -2.56 4.51 13.44
N TYR A 158 -1.75 4.60 14.50
CA TYR A 158 -0.55 3.78 14.71
C TYR A 158 -0.91 2.28 14.65
N ASN A 159 -0.15 1.48 13.88
CA ASN A 159 -0.36 0.03 13.73
C ASN A 159 -1.79 -0.38 13.30
N ALA A 160 -2.63 0.51 12.80
CA ALA A 160 -4.07 0.24 12.65
C ALA A 160 -4.37 -1.05 11.85
N PHE A 161 -3.60 -1.36 10.82
CA PHE A 161 -3.70 -2.58 10.01
C PHE A 161 -2.40 -3.41 9.99
N SER A 162 -1.45 -3.12 10.90
CA SER A 162 -0.18 -3.84 10.93
C SER A 162 -0.41 -5.35 11.11
N GLY A 163 0.25 -6.17 10.27
CA GLY A 163 0.10 -7.62 10.28
C GLY A 163 -1.20 -8.15 9.65
N CYS A 164 -2.03 -7.31 9.01
CA CYS A 164 -3.19 -7.76 8.22
C CYS A 164 -2.73 -8.45 6.92
N SER A 165 -1.99 -9.53 7.03
CA SER A 165 -1.35 -10.21 5.89
C SER A 165 -2.32 -10.82 4.87
N GLY A 166 -3.57 -11.05 5.27
CA GLY A 166 -4.63 -11.54 4.39
C GLY A 166 -5.32 -10.44 3.58
N LEU A 167 -5.13 -9.15 3.94
CA LEU A 167 -5.79 -8.04 3.28
C LEU A 167 -5.25 -7.87 1.86
N THR A 168 -6.11 -8.08 0.86
CA THR A 168 -5.70 -8.06 -0.56
C THR A 168 -5.95 -6.72 -1.24
N SER A 169 -6.93 -5.98 -0.77
CA SER A 169 -7.29 -4.66 -1.28
C SER A 169 -7.91 -3.81 -0.17
N LEU A 170 -7.63 -2.53 -0.23
CA LEU A 170 -8.22 -1.52 0.66
C LEU A 170 -8.42 -0.23 -0.13
N THR A 171 -9.58 0.39 0.04
CA THR A 171 -9.84 1.74 -0.45
C THR A 171 -9.90 2.68 0.74
N LEU A 172 -8.99 3.65 0.78
CA LEU A 172 -9.01 4.69 1.80
C LEU A 172 -10.02 5.77 1.41
N PRO A 173 -10.85 6.24 2.36
CA PRO A 173 -11.75 7.37 2.13
C PRO A 173 -10.99 8.64 1.72
N SER A 174 -11.58 9.44 0.86
CA SER A 174 -10.95 10.67 0.34
C SER A 174 -10.63 11.72 1.40
N GLY A 175 -11.28 11.63 2.57
CA GLY A 175 -11.05 12.51 3.73
C GLY A 175 -9.80 12.16 4.53
N VAL A 176 -9.15 11.02 4.29
CA VAL A 176 -7.96 10.64 5.07
C VAL A 176 -6.80 11.57 4.74
N THR A 177 -6.25 12.21 5.77
CA THR A 177 -5.11 13.12 5.69
C THR A 177 -3.89 12.62 6.46
N GLU A 178 -4.06 11.65 7.36
CA GLU A 178 -3.01 11.12 8.20
C GLU A 178 -2.95 9.59 8.16
N ILE A 179 -1.75 9.06 7.98
CA ILE A 179 -1.44 7.63 8.05
C ILE A 179 -0.36 7.47 9.10
N GLY A 180 -0.71 6.82 10.21
CA GLY A 180 0.16 6.61 11.36
C GLY A 180 1.36 5.71 11.06
N TYR A 181 2.35 5.75 11.94
CA TYR A 181 3.50 4.86 11.86
C TYR A 181 3.06 3.40 11.91
N PHE A 182 3.70 2.54 11.12
CA PHE A 182 3.38 1.10 10.98
C PHE A 182 1.95 0.80 10.51
N ALA A 183 1.17 1.77 10.05
CA ALA A 183 -0.26 1.60 9.80
C ALA A 183 -0.60 0.38 8.94
N PHE A 184 0.21 0.05 7.94
CA PHE A 184 0.05 -1.11 7.05
C PHE A 184 1.26 -2.05 7.06
N SER A 185 2.13 -1.97 8.09
CA SER A 185 3.31 -2.83 8.18
C SER A 185 2.91 -4.31 8.15
N GLY A 186 3.58 -5.12 7.32
CA GLY A 186 3.29 -6.56 7.20
C GLY A 186 1.97 -6.90 6.48
N CYS A 187 1.32 -5.95 5.80
CA CYS A 187 0.18 -6.23 4.92
C CYS A 187 0.65 -6.92 3.63
N SER A 188 1.24 -8.10 3.75
CA SER A 188 1.89 -8.82 2.64
C SER A 188 0.95 -9.28 1.53
N GLY A 189 -0.35 -9.35 1.80
CA GLY A 189 -1.38 -9.66 0.80
C GLY A 189 -1.82 -8.46 -0.04
N LEU A 190 -1.52 -7.23 0.41
CA LEU A 190 -1.96 -6.01 -0.26
C LEU A 190 -1.22 -5.84 -1.60
N THR A 191 -1.97 -5.78 -2.71
CA THR A 191 -1.39 -5.75 -4.05
C THR A 191 -1.28 -4.35 -4.63
N SER A 192 -2.18 -3.46 -4.24
CA SER A 192 -2.17 -2.05 -4.65
C SER A 192 -2.89 -1.19 -3.61
N LEU A 193 -2.48 0.07 -3.51
CA LEU A 193 -3.14 1.07 -2.68
C LEU A 193 -3.05 2.45 -3.35
N THR A 194 -4.16 3.16 -3.33
CA THR A 194 -4.19 4.57 -3.73
C THR A 194 -4.36 5.42 -2.48
N LEU A 195 -3.42 6.32 -2.24
CA LEU A 195 -3.48 7.24 -1.12
C LEU A 195 -4.30 8.48 -1.49
N PRO A 196 -5.17 8.96 -0.58
CA PRO A 196 -5.94 10.19 -0.79
C PRO A 196 -5.05 11.43 -0.95
N SER A 197 -5.56 12.42 -1.68
CA SER A 197 -4.81 13.66 -1.99
C SER A 197 -4.44 14.51 -0.77
N GLY A 198 -5.13 14.31 0.35
CA GLY A 198 -4.85 15.00 1.63
C GLY A 198 -3.61 14.49 2.37
N VAL A 199 -3.06 13.33 2.00
CA VAL A 199 -1.87 12.76 2.66
C VAL A 199 -0.63 13.53 2.21
N THR A 200 0.13 14.07 3.17
CA THR A 200 1.32 14.91 2.92
C THR A 200 2.64 14.25 3.36
N GLU A 201 2.57 13.16 4.10
CA GLU A 201 3.72 12.42 4.61
C GLU A 201 3.46 10.91 4.57
N ILE A 202 4.50 10.14 4.27
CA ILE A 202 4.49 8.69 4.47
C ILE A 202 5.33 8.40 5.71
N GLY A 203 4.64 8.02 6.78
CA GLY A 203 5.25 7.86 8.10
C GLY A 203 6.23 6.68 8.21
N TYR A 204 6.92 6.61 9.35
CA TYR A 204 7.86 5.56 9.69
C TYR A 204 7.22 4.17 9.60
N ASN A 205 7.85 3.23 8.86
CA ASN A 205 7.38 1.84 8.65
C ASN A 205 5.95 1.71 8.08
N ALA A 206 5.35 2.76 7.53
CA ALA A 206 3.92 2.76 7.16
C ALA A 206 3.52 1.57 6.28
N PHE A 207 4.37 1.14 5.34
CA PHE A 207 4.17 0.02 4.43
C PHE A 207 5.29 -1.04 4.50
N SER A 208 6.07 -1.06 5.57
CA SER A 208 7.16 -2.03 5.75
C SER A 208 6.64 -3.47 5.63
N GLY A 209 7.31 -4.33 4.86
CA GLY A 209 6.92 -5.73 4.68
C GLY A 209 5.66 -5.96 3.82
N CYS A 210 5.15 -4.94 3.11
CA CYS A 210 4.07 -5.12 2.12
C CYS A 210 4.62 -5.81 0.86
N SER A 211 5.08 -7.04 0.99
CA SER A 211 5.78 -7.77 -0.08
C SER A 211 4.92 -8.09 -1.32
N GLY A 212 3.59 -8.09 -1.17
CA GLY A 212 2.66 -8.25 -2.29
C GLY A 212 2.37 -6.96 -3.06
N LEU A 213 2.79 -5.79 -2.52
CA LEU A 213 2.49 -4.50 -3.12
C LEU A 213 3.27 -4.32 -4.43
N THR A 214 2.56 -4.33 -5.56
CA THR A 214 3.17 -4.20 -6.90
C THR A 214 3.23 -2.76 -7.37
N SER A 215 2.31 -1.93 -6.89
CA SER A 215 2.27 -0.49 -7.19
C SER A 215 1.60 0.29 -6.06
N ILE A 216 2.05 1.52 -5.87
CA ILE A 216 1.40 2.49 -4.99
C ILE A 216 1.39 3.86 -5.67
N ILE A 217 0.28 4.59 -5.54
CA ILE A 217 0.15 5.95 -6.04
C ILE A 217 0.28 6.90 -4.85
N LEU A 218 1.37 7.66 -4.84
CA LEU A 218 1.61 8.70 -3.84
C LEU A 218 0.99 10.02 -4.33
N PRO A 219 0.21 10.72 -3.49
CA PRO A 219 -0.37 12.01 -3.86
C PRO A 219 0.69 13.10 -4.03
N SER A 220 0.39 14.10 -4.85
CA SER A 220 1.31 15.19 -5.17
C SER A 220 1.72 16.06 -3.97
N GLY A 221 0.94 16.02 -2.89
CA GLY A 221 1.21 16.73 -1.64
C GLY A 221 2.28 16.09 -0.77
N VAL A 222 2.74 14.87 -1.06
CA VAL A 222 3.76 14.19 -0.25
C VAL A 222 5.11 14.89 -0.39
N THR A 223 5.68 15.28 0.75
CA THR A 223 6.97 15.99 0.84
C THR A 223 8.06 15.17 1.50
N GLU A 224 7.69 14.17 2.29
CA GLU A 224 8.64 13.30 3.01
C GLU A 224 8.23 11.84 2.94
N ILE A 225 9.22 10.96 2.74
CA ILE A 225 9.12 9.50 2.87
C ILE A 225 9.90 9.12 4.12
N GLY A 226 9.21 8.61 5.12
CA GLY A 226 9.79 8.25 6.43
C GLY A 226 10.77 7.08 6.37
N GLY A 227 11.52 6.87 7.44
CA GLY A 227 12.40 5.73 7.56
C GLY A 227 11.63 4.40 7.49
N TYR A 228 12.20 3.40 6.81
CA TYR A 228 11.59 2.08 6.58
C TYR A 228 10.21 2.10 5.92
N ALA A 229 9.74 3.22 5.37
CA ALA A 229 8.37 3.37 4.90
C ALA A 229 7.93 2.25 3.94
N PHE A 230 8.81 1.79 3.06
CA PHE A 230 8.58 0.69 2.11
C PHE A 230 9.62 -0.44 2.25
N PHE A 231 10.23 -0.58 3.43
CA PHE A 231 11.21 -1.63 3.68
C PHE A 231 10.65 -3.02 3.34
N GLY A 232 11.38 -3.80 2.53
CA GLY A 232 10.97 -5.16 2.17
C GLY A 232 9.73 -5.24 1.26
N CYS A 233 9.30 -4.16 0.60
CA CYS A 233 8.27 -4.18 -0.42
C CYS A 233 8.80 -4.83 -1.71
N SER A 234 9.16 -6.12 -1.64
CA SER A 234 9.85 -6.84 -2.71
C SER A 234 9.02 -6.99 -4.01
N GLY A 235 7.70 -6.89 -3.92
CA GLY A 235 6.80 -6.91 -5.07
C GLY A 235 6.71 -5.58 -5.83
N LEU A 236 7.22 -4.48 -5.26
CA LEU A 236 7.10 -3.15 -5.85
C LEU A 236 7.97 -3.05 -7.12
N THR A 237 7.32 -2.97 -8.29
CA THR A 237 8.02 -2.97 -9.59
C THR A 237 8.27 -1.58 -10.14
N SER A 238 7.45 -0.62 -9.75
CA SER A 238 7.58 0.78 -10.16
C SER A 238 7.12 1.71 -9.04
N LEU A 239 7.81 2.82 -8.89
CA LEU A 239 7.46 3.88 -7.95
C LEU A 239 7.72 5.23 -8.62
N THR A 240 6.74 6.13 -8.55
CA THR A 240 6.92 7.52 -8.94
C THR A 240 6.85 8.37 -7.68
N LEU A 241 7.97 8.99 -7.31
CA LEU A 241 7.99 9.97 -6.25
C LEU A 241 7.39 11.30 -6.75
N PRO A 242 6.48 11.91 -6.00
CA PRO A 242 5.96 13.24 -6.32
C PRO A 242 7.08 14.29 -6.39
N THR A 243 6.89 15.30 -7.21
CA THR A 243 7.88 16.38 -7.40
C THR A 243 8.14 17.20 -6.14
N GLY A 244 7.18 17.18 -5.20
CA GLY A 244 7.29 17.85 -3.89
C GLY A 244 8.17 17.11 -2.86
N VAL A 245 8.60 15.88 -3.13
CA VAL A 245 9.43 15.11 -2.18
C VAL A 245 10.80 15.77 -2.04
N THR A 246 11.12 16.12 -0.79
CA THR A 246 12.39 16.75 -0.42
C THR A 246 13.29 15.83 0.40
N LYS A 247 12.70 14.83 1.09
CA LYS A 247 13.41 13.93 1.98
C LYS A 247 12.98 12.49 1.83
N ILE A 248 13.97 11.60 1.77
CA ILE A 248 13.81 10.13 1.79
C ILE A 248 14.54 9.62 3.02
N GLY A 249 13.82 8.95 3.91
CA GLY A 249 14.34 8.44 5.18
C GLY A 249 15.31 7.26 5.02
N TYR A 250 15.94 6.88 6.11
CA TYR A 250 16.84 5.73 6.15
C TYR A 250 16.07 4.43 5.90
N ASP A 251 16.70 3.49 5.19
CA ASP A 251 16.10 2.20 4.77
C ASP A 251 14.71 2.32 4.10
N ALA A 252 14.33 3.50 3.59
CA ALA A 252 12.97 3.77 3.14
C ALA A 252 12.48 2.78 2.07
N PHE A 253 13.34 2.34 1.16
CA PHE A 253 13.08 1.35 0.11
C PHE A 253 14.02 0.16 0.17
N SER A 254 14.69 -0.05 1.30
CA SER A 254 15.61 -1.17 1.46
C SER A 254 14.88 -2.51 1.25
N GLY A 255 15.46 -3.40 0.43
CA GLY A 255 14.84 -4.68 0.08
C GLY A 255 13.69 -4.61 -0.95
N CYS A 256 13.46 -3.49 -1.62
CA CYS A 256 12.53 -3.39 -2.75
C CYS A 256 13.13 -4.06 -4.01
N SER A 257 13.36 -5.36 -3.94
CA SER A 257 14.09 -6.13 -4.97
C SER A 257 13.39 -6.19 -6.33
N GLY A 258 12.08 -5.95 -6.39
CA GLY A 258 11.29 -5.88 -7.62
C GLY A 258 11.41 -4.54 -8.36
N LEU A 259 11.95 -3.49 -7.71
CA LEU A 259 12.01 -2.15 -8.29
C LEU A 259 13.01 -2.08 -9.44
N THR A 260 12.52 -1.78 -10.64
CA THR A 260 13.34 -1.78 -11.86
C THR A 260 13.85 -0.41 -12.26
N SER A 261 13.15 0.66 -11.86
CA SER A 261 13.51 2.04 -12.17
C SER A 261 13.18 2.95 -11.00
N LEU A 262 14.07 3.89 -10.73
CA LEU A 262 13.90 4.93 -9.71
C LEU A 262 14.00 6.31 -10.35
N THR A 263 13.08 7.22 -10.00
CA THR A 263 13.17 8.62 -10.37
C THR A 263 13.24 9.48 -9.12
N LEU A 264 14.36 10.16 -8.92
CA LEU A 264 14.57 11.13 -7.85
C LEU A 264 14.23 12.53 -8.35
N PRO A 265 13.17 13.17 -7.85
CA PRO A 265 12.75 14.50 -8.31
C PRO A 265 13.77 15.59 -7.94
N SER A 266 13.70 16.71 -8.65
CA SER A 266 14.65 17.84 -8.49
C SER A 266 14.61 18.48 -7.10
N GLY A 267 13.51 18.30 -6.36
CA GLY A 267 13.33 18.84 -5.00
C GLY A 267 14.02 18.04 -3.90
N VAL A 268 14.56 16.85 -4.19
CA VAL A 268 15.19 16.00 -3.15
C VAL A 268 16.47 16.65 -2.64
N THR A 269 16.53 16.88 -1.34
CA THR A 269 17.66 17.51 -0.63
C THR A 269 18.35 16.57 0.36
N GLU A 270 17.69 15.49 0.75
CA GLU A 270 18.25 14.50 1.69
C GLU A 270 17.79 13.08 1.34
N ILE A 271 18.73 12.14 1.33
CA ILE A 271 18.49 10.70 1.18
C ILE A 271 19.21 9.99 2.31
N GLY A 272 18.46 9.23 3.09
CA GLY A 272 18.96 8.56 4.30
C GLY A 272 19.87 7.37 4.01
N TYR A 273 20.51 6.89 5.07
CA TYR A 273 21.31 5.69 5.11
C TYR A 273 20.54 4.48 4.55
N SER A 274 21.19 3.64 3.74
CA SER A 274 20.64 2.41 3.15
C SER A 274 19.31 2.57 2.41
N ALA A 275 18.94 3.78 1.97
CA ALA A 275 17.59 4.08 1.49
C ALA A 275 17.13 3.16 0.34
N PHE A 276 18.03 2.64 -0.49
CA PHE A 276 17.76 1.74 -1.61
C PHE A 276 18.59 0.45 -1.55
N SER A 277 19.13 0.10 -0.38
CA SER A 277 19.89 -1.12 -0.17
C SER A 277 19.05 -2.35 -0.55
N GLY A 278 19.64 -3.33 -1.24
CA GLY A 278 18.91 -4.53 -1.68
C GLY A 278 17.89 -4.32 -2.80
N CYS A 279 17.84 -3.17 -3.45
CA CYS A 279 17.04 -2.96 -4.66
C CYS A 279 17.71 -3.63 -5.87
N SER A 280 17.88 -4.95 -5.82
CA SER A 280 18.63 -5.75 -6.78
C SER A 280 18.05 -5.77 -8.20
N GLY A 281 16.79 -5.38 -8.36
CA GLY A 281 16.10 -5.28 -9.64
C GLY A 281 16.39 -3.99 -10.42
N LEU A 282 17.05 -2.98 -9.81
CA LEU A 282 17.27 -1.70 -10.46
C LEU A 282 18.13 -1.82 -11.72
N THR A 283 17.63 -1.22 -12.80
CA THR A 283 18.33 -1.10 -14.09
C THR A 283 18.55 0.34 -14.51
N SER A 284 17.78 1.27 -13.91
CA SER A 284 17.92 2.70 -14.20
C SER A 284 17.56 3.56 -13.00
N ILE A 285 18.36 4.61 -12.76
CA ILE A 285 18.09 5.66 -11.77
C ILE A 285 18.17 7.01 -12.50
N TYR A 286 17.09 7.77 -12.44
CA TYR A 286 17.03 9.13 -12.99
C TYR A 286 17.09 10.14 -11.85
N VAL A 287 18.14 10.95 -11.80
CA VAL A 287 18.29 12.01 -10.80
C VAL A 287 18.04 13.35 -11.47
N TYR A 288 17.05 14.11 -10.96
CA TYR A 288 16.71 15.42 -11.47
C TYR A 288 17.29 16.57 -10.61
N ALA A 289 17.94 16.25 -9.49
CA ALA A 289 18.55 17.24 -8.62
C ALA A 289 19.86 17.77 -9.24
N GLU A 290 19.89 19.06 -9.55
CA GLU A 290 21.11 19.73 -10.06
C GLU A 290 22.15 19.95 -8.95
N LYS A 291 21.69 20.07 -7.70
CA LYS A 291 22.55 20.13 -6.52
C LYS A 291 22.53 18.78 -5.83
N MET A 292 23.72 18.29 -5.49
CA MET A 292 23.86 17.03 -4.75
C MET A 292 23.03 17.07 -3.46
N PRO A 293 22.09 16.14 -3.26
CA PRO A 293 21.43 15.95 -1.98
C PRO A 293 22.45 15.57 -0.89
N LYS A 294 22.09 15.80 0.37
CA LYS A 294 22.78 15.16 1.48
C LYS A 294 22.53 13.68 1.44
N LEU A 295 23.57 12.86 1.32
CA LEU A 295 23.49 11.42 1.17
C LEU A 295 23.89 10.71 2.45
N GLY A 296 23.12 9.69 2.85
CA GLY A 296 23.55 8.67 3.81
C GLY A 296 24.49 7.68 3.14
N THR A 297 25.14 6.82 3.93
CA THR A 297 26.04 5.76 3.43
C THR A 297 25.25 4.50 3.05
N ASP A 298 25.91 3.59 2.31
CA ASP A 298 25.40 2.26 1.94
C ASP A 298 24.06 2.29 1.16
N MET A 299 23.77 3.41 0.50
CA MET A 299 22.46 3.64 -0.13
C MET A 299 22.06 2.55 -1.14
N PHE A 300 23.03 1.99 -1.86
CA PHE A 300 22.82 1.05 -2.96
C PHE A 300 23.44 -0.33 -2.71
N ASN A 301 23.80 -0.62 -1.47
CA ASN A 301 24.40 -1.90 -1.12
C ASN A 301 23.48 -3.05 -1.55
N GLY A 302 24.02 -4.04 -2.30
CA GLY A 302 23.23 -5.16 -2.86
C GLY A 302 22.45 -4.85 -4.14
N CYS A 303 22.58 -3.65 -4.71
CA CYS A 303 22.17 -3.38 -6.09
C CYS A 303 23.21 -3.95 -7.09
N ASP A 304 22.82 -4.16 -8.34
CA ASP A 304 23.74 -4.59 -9.40
C ASP A 304 24.45 -3.38 -10.01
N ALA A 305 25.71 -3.15 -9.57
CA ALA A 305 26.51 -1.99 -9.99
C ALA A 305 26.78 -1.94 -11.50
N LYS A 306 26.80 -3.11 -12.19
CA LYS A 306 27.09 -3.22 -13.61
C LYS A 306 25.85 -3.08 -14.49
N LYS A 307 24.72 -3.51 -13.97
CA LYS A 307 23.47 -3.57 -14.73
C LYS A 307 22.69 -2.24 -14.68
N CYS A 308 22.84 -1.50 -13.58
CA CYS A 308 22.09 -0.27 -13.40
C CYS A 308 22.82 0.94 -14.03
N THR A 309 22.09 1.75 -14.77
CA THR A 309 22.58 3.03 -15.31
C THR A 309 21.99 4.19 -14.51
N VAL A 310 22.84 5.08 -14.04
CA VAL A 310 22.44 6.31 -13.34
C VAL A 310 22.46 7.47 -14.34
N TYR A 311 21.33 8.13 -14.49
CA TYR A 311 21.19 9.32 -15.32
C TYR A 311 21.20 10.56 -14.44
N VAL A 312 22.18 11.46 -14.65
CA VAL A 312 22.41 12.67 -13.85
C VAL A 312 22.28 13.92 -14.71
N PRO A 313 21.95 15.09 -14.15
CA PRO A 313 21.87 16.33 -14.90
C PRO A 313 23.21 16.68 -15.57
N LYS A 314 23.13 17.27 -16.75
CA LYS A 314 24.32 17.71 -17.52
C LYS A 314 25.19 18.68 -16.69
N GLY A 315 26.49 18.39 -16.64
CA GLY A 315 27.49 19.17 -15.89
C GLY A 315 27.64 18.76 -14.43
N THR A 316 27.00 17.65 -14.01
CA THR A 316 27.07 17.15 -12.62
C THR A 316 27.74 15.78 -12.49
N TYR A 317 28.32 15.25 -13.59
CA TYR A 317 28.91 13.91 -13.61
C TYR A 317 29.93 13.69 -12.48
N ASP A 318 30.89 14.60 -12.32
CA ASP A 318 31.95 14.43 -11.33
C ASP A 318 31.42 14.45 -9.89
N ASP A 319 30.44 15.29 -9.59
CA ASP A 319 29.80 15.36 -8.27
C ASP A 319 29.11 14.03 -7.93
N TYR A 320 28.37 13.47 -8.88
CA TYR A 320 27.67 12.20 -8.66
C TYR A 320 28.62 11.00 -8.66
N TRP A 321 29.67 11.00 -9.51
CA TRP A 321 30.68 9.96 -9.51
C TRP A 321 31.46 9.87 -8.19
N LEU A 322 31.77 11.01 -7.57
CA LEU A 322 32.47 11.09 -6.29
C LEU A 322 31.57 10.84 -5.06
N SER A 323 30.29 10.54 -5.27
CA SER A 323 29.32 10.30 -4.21
C SER A 323 28.95 8.82 -4.10
N GLU A 324 27.92 8.51 -3.28
CA GLU A 324 27.31 7.15 -3.17
C GLU A 324 26.80 6.63 -4.54
N PHE A 325 26.47 7.50 -5.49
CA PHE A 325 26.08 7.11 -6.85
C PHE A 325 27.25 6.53 -7.65
N GLY A 326 28.49 6.84 -7.31
CA GLY A 326 29.69 6.21 -7.87
C GLY A 326 29.84 4.72 -7.57
N TYR A 327 28.93 4.14 -6.77
CA TYR A 327 28.74 2.70 -6.64
C TYR A 327 28.45 2.02 -7.98
N PHE A 328 27.78 2.72 -8.91
CA PHE A 328 27.42 2.20 -10.23
C PHE A 328 28.49 2.48 -11.28
N GLU A 329 28.79 1.47 -12.11
CA GLU A 329 29.79 1.59 -13.18
C GLU A 329 29.32 2.47 -14.35
N ASN A 330 28.00 2.68 -14.51
CA ASN A 330 27.42 3.42 -15.63
C ASN A 330 26.71 4.68 -15.13
N ILE A 331 27.37 5.84 -15.27
CA ILE A 331 26.76 7.15 -15.03
C ILE A 331 26.72 7.91 -16.35
N VAL A 332 25.57 8.45 -16.71
CA VAL A 332 25.32 9.16 -17.99
C VAL A 332 24.66 10.49 -17.71
N GLU A 333 25.20 11.54 -18.29
CA GLU A 333 24.58 12.86 -18.23
C GLU A 333 23.39 12.98 -19.18
N PHE A 334 22.31 13.61 -18.71
CA PHE A 334 21.15 13.95 -19.55
C PHE A 334 20.68 15.37 -19.29
N ASP A 335 19.94 15.93 -20.24
CA ASP A 335 19.30 17.23 -20.07
C ASP A 335 17.92 17.05 -19.39
N PRO A 336 17.77 17.44 -18.10
CA PRO A 336 16.52 17.27 -17.39
C PRO A 336 15.38 18.17 -17.91
N THR A 337 15.71 19.23 -18.67
CA THR A 337 14.69 20.12 -19.26
C THR A 337 14.01 19.49 -20.46
N GLY A 338 14.61 18.43 -21.02
CA GLY A 338 14.13 17.76 -22.23
C GLY A 338 14.15 18.62 -23.48
N ILE A 339 14.81 19.80 -23.42
CA ILE A 339 15.06 20.69 -24.58
C ILE A 339 16.43 20.32 -25.14
N ASN A 340 16.58 19.07 -25.58
CA ASN A 340 17.74 18.74 -26.39
C ASN A 340 17.54 19.33 -27.77
N ASN A 341 18.49 20.18 -28.20
CA ASN A 341 18.66 20.49 -29.60
C ASN A 341 18.61 19.17 -30.38
N VAL A 342 17.67 19.08 -31.30
CA VAL A 342 17.51 17.97 -32.21
C VAL A 342 18.85 17.69 -32.88
N ILE A 343 19.65 16.78 -32.33
CA ILE A 343 20.64 16.10 -33.14
C ILE A 343 19.82 15.07 -33.89
N THR A 344 19.50 15.40 -35.14
CA THR A 344 18.89 14.50 -36.08
C THR A 344 19.82 13.33 -36.34
N SER A 345 19.74 12.30 -35.53
CA SER A 345 20.09 10.97 -36.01
C SER A 345 18.86 10.45 -36.79
N ASN A 346 19.00 10.47 -38.10
CA ASN A 346 17.92 10.21 -39.05
C ASN A 346 17.29 8.79 -39.02
N ASP A 347 17.62 7.94 -38.06
CA ASP A 347 17.28 6.53 -38.10
C ASP A 347 16.44 6.02 -36.91
N ALA A 348 16.25 6.78 -35.85
CA ALA A 348 15.47 6.32 -34.69
C ALA A 348 13.95 6.54 -34.90
N LYS A 349 13.19 5.43 -35.00
CA LYS A 349 11.73 5.46 -35.15
C LYS A 349 11.04 5.59 -33.79
N GLU A 350 10.00 6.42 -33.72
CA GLU A 350 9.12 6.49 -32.56
C GLU A 350 8.40 5.13 -32.37
N LEU A 351 8.54 4.53 -31.20
CA LEU A 351 7.88 3.26 -30.83
C LEU A 351 6.59 3.49 -30.06
N SER A 352 6.58 4.50 -29.17
CA SER A 352 5.41 4.80 -28.36
C SER A 352 5.50 6.21 -27.79
N ARG A 353 4.33 6.78 -27.48
CA ARG A 353 4.17 8.14 -26.96
C ARG A 353 3.27 8.11 -25.73
N TYR A 354 3.56 8.95 -24.77
CA TYR A 354 2.84 9.05 -23.51
C TYR A 354 2.61 10.51 -23.13
N SER A 355 1.53 10.80 -22.44
CA SER A 355 1.31 12.07 -21.76
C SER A 355 2.21 12.18 -20.51
N LEU A 356 2.31 13.37 -19.92
CA LEU A 356 3.11 13.57 -18.69
C LEU A 356 2.62 12.76 -17.49
N ASN A 357 1.35 12.34 -17.48
CA ASN A 357 0.76 11.47 -16.46
C ASN A 357 0.88 9.96 -16.80
N GLY A 358 1.70 9.61 -17.81
CA GLY A 358 1.98 8.21 -18.16
C GLY A 358 0.95 7.51 -19.06
N GLN A 359 -0.13 8.17 -19.47
CA GLN A 359 -1.12 7.59 -20.36
C GLN A 359 -0.56 7.45 -21.78
N ARG A 360 -0.65 6.27 -22.37
CA ARG A 360 -0.23 6.03 -23.76
C ARG A 360 -1.11 6.81 -24.73
N LEU A 361 -0.47 7.52 -25.64
CA LEU A 361 -1.13 8.33 -26.66
C LEU A 361 -1.04 7.62 -28.01
N SER A 362 -2.15 7.62 -28.75
CA SER A 362 -2.22 7.08 -30.12
C SER A 362 -1.72 8.07 -31.19
N ALA A 363 -1.63 9.35 -30.84
CA ALA A 363 -1.17 10.43 -31.70
C ALA A 363 -0.54 11.55 -30.83
N PRO A 364 0.27 12.46 -31.45
CA PRO A 364 0.77 13.64 -30.76
C PRO A 364 -0.38 14.50 -30.23
N THR A 365 -0.32 14.89 -28.96
CA THR A 365 -1.28 15.80 -28.35
C THR A 365 -0.59 17.10 -27.96
N LYS A 366 -1.30 18.22 -28.06
CA LYS A 366 -0.77 19.55 -27.73
C LYS A 366 -0.17 19.57 -26.32
N GLY A 367 1.02 20.14 -26.19
CA GLY A 367 1.79 20.18 -24.95
C GLY A 367 3.00 19.25 -24.96
N LEU A 368 3.52 18.91 -23.78
CA LEU A 368 4.66 18.00 -23.64
C LEU A 368 4.22 16.53 -23.70
N ASN A 369 4.85 15.78 -24.58
CA ASN A 369 4.67 14.32 -24.69
C ASN A 369 5.99 13.61 -24.39
N ILE A 370 5.93 12.43 -23.81
CA ILE A 370 7.08 11.53 -23.59
C ILE A 370 7.10 10.55 -24.75
N VAL A 371 8.17 10.50 -25.52
CA VAL A 371 8.31 9.62 -26.69
C VAL A 371 9.45 8.65 -26.50
N LYS A 372 9.18 7.36 -26.69
CA LYS A 372 10.18 6.29 -26.72
C LYS A 372 10.53 5.96 -28.14
N TYR A 373 11.83 5.88 -28.45
CA TYR A 373 12.37 5.59 -29.76
C TYR A 373 12.97 4.18 -29.85
N SER A 374 13.21 3.72 -31.09
CA SER A 374 13.75 2.38 -31.39
C SER A 374 15.21 2.17 -30.95
N ASP A 375 15.95 3.24 -30.70
CA ASP A 375 17.32 3.24 -30.15
C ASP A 375 17.33 3.12 -28.61
N GLY A 376 16.16 2.95 -27.99
CA GLY A 376 16.00 2.92 -26.53
C GLY A 376 15.88 4.28 -25.88
N SER A 377 16.14 5.37 -26.60
CA SER A 377 16.04 6.72 -26.05
C SER A 377 14.59 7.10 -25.72
N VAL A 378 14.42 7.91 -24.67
CA VAL A 378 13.15 8.50 -24.29
C VAL A 378 13.29 10.01 -24.29
N LYS A 379 12.46 10.72 -25.03
CA LYS A 379 12.52 12.18 -25.16
C LYS A 379 11.18 12.83 -24.79
N LYS A 380 11.25 14.02 -24.20
CA LYS A 380 10.08 14.90 -24.08
C LYS A 380 9.99 15.72 -25.36
N VAL A 381 8.85 15.65 -26.01
CA VAL A 381 8.60 16.36 -27.29
C VAL A 381 7.47 17.34 -27.07
N ALA A 382 7.74 18.63 -27.34
CA ALA A 382 6.70 19.64 -27.33
C ALA A 382 5.91 19.57 -28.64
N VAL A 383 4.60 19.47 -28.54
CA VAL A 383 3.65 19.48 -29.65
C VAL A 383 2.87 20.80 -29.57
N GLN A 384 2.99 21.64 -30.60
CA GLN A 384 2.35 22.95 -30.72
C GLN A 384 0.88 22.85 -31.16
#